data_11fe65b216d171461cc43787a7ab95a6
#
_entry.id   11fe65b216d171461cc43787a7ab95a6
#
_cell.length_a   1.000
_cell.length_b   1.000
_cell.length_c   1.000
_cell.angle_alpha   90.00
_cell.angle_beta   90.00
_cell.angle_gamma   90.00
#
_symmetry.space_group_name_H-M   'P 1'
#
loop_
_entity.id
_entity.type
_entity.pdbx_description
1 polymer ?
#
loop_
_entity_poly.entity_id
_entity_poly.type
_entity_poly.pdbx_seq_one_letter_code
_entity_poly.pdbx_strand_id
1 'polypeptide(L)'
;MIGLYHPGRSVLHRVPAGWKILGMLLAIIGVVLLTSPWQLGVAAVALAAVFALARIPAALAVAQLWPMRWFLLFVAVFQVIFTGWERAVMVCGSLLLTVGIAAVVTLTTRVTEMLDVCERLLRPLRRFGVDPDRAGLVLALTIRSIPLLVGIVREVSEARKARGAGFSLRALAAPAVVRALRSADAMGDALIARGVDD
;
A
#
# COMPACT_ATOMS: atom_id res chain seq x y z
N MET A 1 -4.71 3.23 -13.60
CA MET A 1 -4.69 3.84 -12.27
C MET A 1 -4.11 2.81 -11.32
N ILE A 2 -2.84 2.98 -10.92
CA ILE A 2 -2.14 2.06 -10.03
C ILE A 2 -2.18 2.73 -8.65
N GLY A 3 -3.19 2.40 -7.83
CA GLY A 3 -3.30 2.87 -6.45
C GLY A 3 -4.73 2.78 -5.96
N LEU A 4 -4.91 2.14 -4.82
CA LEU A 4 -6.17 2.06 -4.05
C LEU A 4 -6.54 3.42 -3.41
N TYR A 5 -5.73 4.47 -3.62
CA TYR A 5 -5.96 5.80 -3.09
C TYR A 5 -7.26 6.41 -3.64
N HIS A 6 -8.16 6.78 -2.74
CA HIS A 6 -9.38 7.52 -3.07
C HIS A 6 -9.16 9.02 -2.80
N PRO A 7 -9.16 9.89 -3.84
CA PRO A 7 -8.96 11.31 -3.63
C PRO A 7 -10.15 11.92 -2.87
N GLY A 8 -9.89 12.44 -1.68
CA GLY A 8 -10.88 13.06 -0.81
C GLY A 8 -10.36 14.38 -0.21
N ARG A 9 -11.28 15.24 0.26
CA ARG A 9 -10.97 16.52 0.93
C ARG A 9 -11.26 16.47 2.44
N SER A 10 -11.09 15.31 3.09
CA SER A 10 -11.33 15.19 4.53
C SER A 10 -10.12 15.67 5.34
N VAL A 11 -10.35 15.93 6.62
CA VAL A 11 -9.30 16.32 7.59
C VAL A 11 -8.18 15.27 7.60
N LEU A 12 -8.53 14.00 7.48
CA LEU A 12 -7.57 12.90 7.43
C LEU A 12 -6.61 12.98 6.24
N HIS A 13 -7.05 13.51 5.09
CA HIS A 13 -6.19 13.68 3.91
C HIS A 13 -5.13 14.77 4.09
N ARG A 14 -5.34 15.74 5.01
CA ARG A 14 -4.40 16.84 5.28
C ARG A 14 -3.31 16.47 6.30
N VAL A 15 -3.52 15.42 7.06
CA VAL A 15 -2.52 14.94 8.04
C VAL A 15 -1.31 14.37 7.29
N PRO A 16 -0.07 14.75 7.65
CA PRO A 16 1.12 14.18 7.02
C PRO A 16 1.19 12.66 7.22
N ALA A 17 1.65 11.94 6.19
CA ALA A 17 1.64 10.47 6.16
C ALA A 17 2.36 9.83 7.36
N GLY A 18 3.41 10.47 7.88
CA GLY A 18 4.14 9.97 9.05
C GLY A 18 3.26 9.86 10.30
N TRP A 19 2.43 10.85 10.59
CA TRP A 19 1.49 10.82 11.72
C TRP A 19 0.37 9.81 11.52
N LYS A 20 -0.07 9.59 10.28
CA LYS A 20 -1.05 8.53 9.96
C LYS A 20 -0.50 7.15 10.20
N ILE A 21 0.75 6.89 9.76
CA ILE A 21 1.42 5.61 9.97
C ILE A 21 1.65 5.37 11.46
N LEU A 22 2.09 6.39 12.20
CA LEU A 22 2.25 6.28 13.65
C LEU A 22 0.91 6.03 14.34
N GLY A 23 -0.14 6.77 13.97
CA GLY A 23 -1.50 6.57 14.49
C GLY A 23 -2.05 5.18 14.17
N MET A 24 -1.81 4.67 12.96
CA MET A 24 -2.14 3.30 12.58
C MET A 24 -1.43 2.27 13.47
N LEU A 25 -0.12 2.44 13.66
CA LEU A 25 0.67 1.53 14.49
C LEU A 25 0.15 1.50 15.93
N LEU A 26 -0.08 2.67 16.53
CA LEU A 26 -0.62 2.80 17.88
C LEU A 26 -2.03 2.21 17.98
N ALA A 27 -2.88 2.43 16.99
CA ALA A 27 -4.23 1.88 16.95
C ALA A 27 -4.21 0.35 16.84
N ILE A 28 -3.33 -0.22 16.00
CA ILE A 28 -3.16 -1.68 15.89
C ILE A 28 -2.66 -2.27 17.19
N ILE A 29 -1.64 -1.66 17.83
CA ILE A 29 -1.15 -2.09 19.14
C ILE A 29 -2.29 -2.03 20.16
N GLY A 30 -3.06 -0.94 20.17
CA GLY A 30 -4.23 -0.81 21.03
C GLY A 30 -5.24 -1.93 20.83
N VAL A 31 -5.56 -2.28 19.60
CA VAL A 31 -6.49 -3.38 19.27
C VAL A 31 -5.97 -4.74 19.76
N VAL A 32 -4.66 -4.99 19.62
CA VAL A 32 -4.03 -6.26 20.08
C VAL A 32 -4.05 -6.38 21.60
N LEU A 33 -4.00 -5.26 22.31
CA LEU A 33 -4.05 -5.24 23.80
C LEU A 33 -5.48 -5.35 24.38
N LEU A 34 -6.51 -5.36 23.53
CA LEU A 34 -7.89 -5.54 23.97
C LEU A 34 -8.09 -6.96 24.52
N THR A 35 -8.63 -7.05 25.73
CA THR A 35 -8.87 -8.32 26.41
C THR A 35 -10.35 -8.64 26.61
N SER A 36 -11.22 -7.67 26.37
CA SER A 36 -12.65 -7.80 26.63
C SER A 36 -13.51 -7.51 25.39
N PRO A 37 -14.58 -8.28 25.14
CA PRO A 37 -15.41 -8.12 23.92
C PRO A 37 -16.11 -6.75 23.84
N TRP A 38 -16.46 -6.12 24.99
CA TRP A 38 -17.05 -4.78 24.97
C TRP A 38 -16.07 -3.71 24.47
N GLN A 39 -14.76 -3.85 24.78
CA GLN A 39 -13.70 -2.95 24.29
C GLN A 39 -13.57 -3.07 22.75
N LEU A 40 -13.74 -4.27 22.23
CA LEU A 40 -13.76 -4.53 20.79
C LEU A 40 -14.93 -3.79 20.13
N GLY A 41 -16.12 -3.77 20.77
CA GLY A 41 -17.26 -3.00 20.30
C GLY A 41 -16.99 -1.50 20.24
N VAL A 42 -16.36 -0.94 21.29
CA VAL A 42 -15.96 0.47 21.35
C VAL A 42 -14.95 0.79 20.25
N ALA A 43 -13.95 -0.07 20.05
CA ALA A 43 -12.96 0.10 18.97
C ALA A 43 -13.60 0.03 17.57
N ALA A 44 -14.60 -0.83 17.37
CA ALA A 44 -15.35 -0.91 16.13
C ALA A 44 -16.15 0.38 15.84
N VAL A 45 -16.79 0.93 16.85
CA VAL A 45 -17.52 2.22 16.73
C VAL A 45 -16.52 3.36 16.45
N ALA A 46 -15.38 3.39 17.13
CA ALA A 46 -14.33 4.37 16.89
C ALA A 46 -13.79 4.28 15.45
N LEU A 47 -13.54 3.08 14.95
CA LEU A 47 -13.11 2.86 13.56
C LEU A 47 -14.19 3.31 12.56
N ALA A 48 -15.45 2.99 12.80
CA ALA A 48 -16.57 3.46 11.98
C ALA A 48 -16.65 4.99 11.95
N ALA A 49 -16.45 5.66 13.08
CA ALA A 49 -16.38 7.11 13.16
C ALA A 49 -15.21 7.67 12.34
N VAL A 50 -14.03 7.03 12.37
CA VAL A 50 -12.87 7.41 11.55
C VAL A 50 -13.19 7.27 10.05
N PHE A 51 -13.85 6.20 9.61
CA PHE A 51 -14.31 6.04 8.22
C PHE A 51 -15.29 7.14 7.82
N ALA A 52 -16.23 7.49 8.70
CA ALA A 52 -17.20 8.58 8.47
C ALA A 52 -16.51 9.93 8.36
N LEU A 53 -15.56 10.25 9.27
CA LEU A 53 -14.74 11.47 9.22
C LEU A 53 -13.85 11.54 7.98
N ALA A 54 -13.32 10.40 7.53
CA ALA A 54 -12.56 10.29 6.30
C ALA A 54 -13.42 10.46 5.05
N ARG A 55 -14.78 10.44 5.19
CA ARG A 55 -15.76 10.47 4.10
C ARG A 55 -15.50 9.38 3.06
N ILE A 56 -15.05 8.22 3.51
CA ILE A 56 -14.83 7.05 2.65
C ILE A 56 -16.18 6.38 2.43
N PRO A 57 -16.61 6.14 1.18
CA PRO A 57 -17.85 5.43 0.92
C PRO A 57 -17.80 4.02 1.50
N ALA A 58 -18.84 3.62 2.22
CA ALA A 58 -18.93 2.31 2.88
C ALA A 58 -18.69 1.14 1.90
N ALA A 59 -19.08 1.32 0.65
CA ALA A 59 -18.84 0.33 -0.40
C ALA A 59 -17.35 0.01 -0.59
N LEU A 60 -16.45 1.00 -0.48
CA LEU A 60 -15.00 0.77 -0.58
C LEU A 60 -14.45 0.08 0.67
N ALA A 61 -14.95 0.44 1.86
CA ALA A 61 -14.58 -0.23 3.09
C ALA A 61 -14.99 -1.71 3.06
N VAL A 62 -16.22 -2.00 2.62
CA VAL A 62 -16.71 -3.38 2.47
C VAL A 62 -15.94 -4.12 1.38
N ALA A 63 -15.66 -3.49 0.24
CA ALA A 63 -14.89 -4.12 -0.84
C ALA A 63 -13.49 -4.55 -0.39
N GLN A 64 -12.87 -3.80 0.54
CA GLN A 64 -11.57 -4.15 1.11
C GLN A 64 -11.65 -5.36 2.05
N LEU A 65 -12.77 -5.52 2.77
CA LEU A 65 -12.97 -6.60 3.72
C LEU A 65 -13.58 -7.86 3.05
N TRP A 66 -14.25 -7.69 1.92
CA TRP A 66 -14.97 -8.77 1.23
C TRP A 66 -14.11 -9.99 0.85
N PRO A 67 -12.88 -9.84 0.32
CA PRO A 67 -12.02 -10.98 0.01
C PRO A 67 -11.63 -11.78 1.26
N MET A 68 -11.64 -11.12 2.44
CA MET A 68 -11.21 -11.72 3.69
C MET A 68 -12.29 -12.59 4.34
N ARG A 69 -13.54 -12.56 3.84
CA ARG A 69 -14.67 -13.28 4.45
C ARG A 69 -14.43 -14.79 4.60
N TRP A 70 -13.84 -15.42 3.60
CA TRP A 70 -13.56 -16.85 3.63
C TRP A 70 -12.46 -17.20 4.64
N PHE A 71 -11.44 -16.35 4.72
CA PHE A 71 -10.38 -16.49 5.71
C PHE A 71 -10.93 -16.29 7.13
N LEU A 72 -11.74 -15.27 7.34
CA LEU A 72 -12.39 -15.03 8.64
C LEU A 72 -13.33 -16.16 9.04
N LEU A 73 -14.09 -16.71 8.09
CA LEU A 73 -14.95 -17.86 8.34
C LEU A 73 -14.13 -19.07 8.76
N PHE A 74 -13.05 -19.36 8.06
CA PHE A 74 -12.14 -20.44 8.40
C PHE A 74 -11.56 -20.28 9.81
N VAL A 75 -11.04 -19.09 10.12
CA VAL A 75 -10.49 -18.78 11.44
C VAL A 75 -11.56 -18.86 12.53
N ALA A 76 -12.78 -18.37 12.27
CA ALA A 76 -13.89 -18.41 13.21
C ALA A 76 -14.28 -19.84 13.56
N VAL A 77 -14.46 -20.71 12.55
CA VAL A 77 -14.81 -22.12 12.73
C VAL A 77 -13.74 -22.83 13.53
N PHE A 78 -12.47 -22.64 13.18
CA PHE A 78 -11.34 -23.25 13.88
C PHE A 78 -11.27 -22.78 15.34
N GLN A 79 -11.42 -21.48 15.60
CA GLN A 79 -11.40 -20.92 16.95
C GLN A 79 -12.56 -21.41 17.80
N VAL A 80 -13.77 -21.49 17.24
CA VAL A 80 -14.95 -21.99 17.98
C VAL A 80 -14.72 -23.43 18.42
N ILE A 81 -14.16 -24.29 17.57
CA ILE A 81 -13.92 -25.71 17.87
C ILE A 81 -12.85 -25.90 18.94
N PHE A 82 -11.74 -25.17 18.86
CA PHE A 82 -10.56 -25.40 19.71
C PHE A 82 -10.50 -24.52 20.96
N THR A 83 -11.09 -23.32 20.93
CA THR A 83 -10.83 -22.31 21.96
C THR A 83 -12.11 -21.72 22.56
N GLY A 84 -13.25 -21.96 21.93
CA GLY A 84 -14.54 -21.46 22.36
C GLY A 84 -14.97 -20.16 21.65
N TRP A 85 -16.25 -19.84 21.76
CA TRP A 85 -16.89 -18.76 21.01
C TRP A 85 -16.39 -17.36 21.42
N GLU A 86 -16.07 -17.13 22.69
CA GLU A 86 -15.59 -15.83 23.17
C GLU A 86 -14.25 -15.44 22.53
N ARG A 87 -13.31 -16.39 22.47
CA ARG A 87 -12.03 -16.17 21.79
C ARG A 87 -12.18 -16.05 20.29
N ALA A 88 -13.09 -16.78 19.67
CA ALA A 88 -13.40 -16.65 18.26
C ALA A 88 -13.84 -15.21 17.92
N VAL A 89 -14.75 -14.63 18.72
CA VAL A 89 -15.18 -13.23 18.56
C VAL A 89 -14.02 -12.25 18.73
N MET A 90 -13.17 -12.46 19.75
CA MET A 90 -12.03 -11.59 19.99
C MET A 90 -11.02 -11.63 18.83
N VAL A 91 -10.64 -12.82 18.38
CA VAL A 91 -9.65 -12.97 17.28
C VAL A 91 -10.20 -12.46 15.96
N CYS A 92 -11.41 -12.86 15.57
CA CYS A 92 -11.99 -12.40 14.32
C CYS A 92 -12.28 -10.90 14.33
N GLY A 93 -12.73 -10.37 15.46
CA GLY A 93 -12.99 -8.95 15.62
C GLY A 93 -11.70 -8.12 15.59
N SER A 94 -10.64 -8.55 16.28
CA SER A 94 -9.34 -7.86 16.22
C SER A 94 -8.73 -7.90 14.82
N LEU A 95 -8.84 -9.00 14.09
CA LEU A 95 -8.41 -9.09 12.69
C LEU A 95 -9.18 -8.11 11.79
N LEU A 96 -10.52 -8.06 11.93
CA LEU A 96 -11.35 -7.11 11.17
C LEU A 96 -10.97 -5.66 11.47
N LEU A 97 -10.79 -5.32 12.75
CA LEU A 97 -10.38 -3.98 13.15
C LEU A 97 -9.00 -3.60 12.61
N THR A 98 -8.04 -4.51 12.71
CA THR A 98 -6.67 -4.28 12.22
C THR A 98 -6.66 -4.05 10.71
N VAL A 99 -7.36 -4.87 9.95
CA VAL A 99 -7.48 -4.69 8.49
C VAL A 99 -8.26 -3.42 8.16
N GLY A 100 -9.30 -3.09 8.92
CA GLY A 100 -10.04 -1.84 8.77
C GLY A 100 -9.17 -0.60 9.01
N ILE A 101 -8.34 -0.60 10.06
CA ILE A 101 -7.38 0.48 10.35
C ILE A 101 -6.37 0.62 9.20
N ALA A 102 -5.81 -0.50 8.72
CA ALA A 102 -4.90 -0.50 7.59
C ALA A 102 -5.56 0.01 6.31
N ALA A 103 -6.83 -0.36 6.06
CA ALA A 103 -7.61 0.12 4.93
C ALA A 103 -7.81 1.64 4.95
N VAL A 104 -8.08 2.25 6.12
CA VAL A 104 -8.18 3.72 6.25
C VAL A 104 -6.90 4.38 5.76
N VAL A 105 -5.73 3.90 6.20
CA VAL A 105 -4.44 4.50 5.82
C VAL A 105 -4.16 4.28 4.33
N THR A 106 -4.42 3.09 3.81
CA THR A 106 -4.22 2.76 2.39
C THR A 106 -5.10 3.62 1.47
N LEU A 107 -6.35 3.86 1.86
CA LEU A 107 -7.29 4.66 1.07
C LEU A 107 -7.04 6.18 1.18
N THR A 108 -6.41 6.64 2.28
CA THR A 108 -6.20 8.07 2.54
C THR A 108 -4.78 8.57 2.31
N THR A 109 -3.82 7.67 2.05
CA THR A 109 -2.41 8.03 1.89
C THR A 109 -1.92 7.65 0.50
N ARG A 110 -1.24 8.58 -0.16
CA ARG A 110 -0.63 8.33 -1.47
C ARG A 110 0.67 7.54 -1.29
N VAL A 111 0.99 6.70 -2.26
CA VAL A 111 2.27 5.96 -2.27
C VAL A 111 3.47 6.91 -2.21
N THR A 112 3.41 8.05 -2.91
CA THR A 112 4.44 9.08 -2.88
C THR A 112 4.65 9.67 -1.47
N GLU A 113 3.58 9.91 -0.71
CA GLU A 113 3.67 10.39 0.67
C GLU A 113 4.29 9.33 1.62
N MET A 114 4.02 8.05 1.38
CA MET A 114 4.66 6.96 2.13
C MET A 114 6.16 6.92 1.89
N LEU A 115 6.58 7.22 0.67
CA LEU A 115 8.00 7.29 0.32
C LEU A 115 8.72 8.44 0.97
N ASP A 116 8.10 9.63 0.99
CA ASP A 116 8.66 10.79 1.69
C ASP A 116 8.88 10.47 3.18
N VAL A 117 8.02 9.63 3.77
CA VAL A 117 8.19 9.15 5.15
C VAL A 117 9.37 8.18 5.25
N CYS A 118 9.51 7.24 4.31
CA CYS A 118 10.64 6.32 4.27
C CYS A 118 11.97 7.08 4.13
N GLU A 119 12.03 8.08 3.24
CA GLU A 119 13.20 8.92 3.07
C GLU A 119 13.56 9.66 4.36
N ARG A 120 12.56 10.27 5.03
CA ARG A 120 12.79 10.94 6.32
C ARG A 120 13.27 10.00 7.42
N LEU A 121 12.78 8.75 7.44
CA LEU A 121 13.22 7.72 8.38
C LEU A 121 14.65 7.23 8.09
N LEU A 122 15.09 7.30 6.84
CA LEU A 122 16.46 6.97 6.44
C LEU A 122 17.49 8.08 6.78
N ARG A 123 17.04 9.34 6.94
CA ARG A 123 17.95 10.47 7.28
C ARG A 123 18.84 10.22 8.51
N PRO A 124 18.38 9.68 9.64
CA PRO A 124 19.26 9.41 10.78
C PRO A 124 20.32 8.32 10.49
N LEU A 125 20.09 7.44 9.50
CA LEU A 125 21.03 6.41 9.07
C LEU A 125 22.25 6.99 8.33
N ARG A 126 22.26 8.29 8.01
CA ARG A 126 23.44 9.01 7.48
C ARG A 126 24.66 8.83 8.37
N ARG A 127 24.46 8.69 9.68
CA ARG A 127 25.55 8.42 10.64
C ARG A 127 26.22 7.05 10.44
N PHE A 128 25.54 6.12 9.74
CA PHE A 128 26.05 4.77 9.47
C PHE A 128 26.59 4.61 8.03
N GLY A 129 26.89 5.74 7.32
CA GLY A 129 27.45 5.71 5.97
C GLY A 129 26.43 5.54 4.84
N VAL A 130 25.14 5.54 5.14
CA VAL A 130 24.08 5.54 4.12
C VAL A 130 23.83 6.99 3.70
N ASP A 131 23.98 7.29 2.40
CA ASP A 131 23.60 8.58 1.83
C ASP A 131 22.08 8.63 1.61
N PRO A 132 21.33 9.38 2.44
CA PRO A 132 19.87 9.41 2.33
C PRO A 132 19.41 10.13 1.06
N ASP A 133 20.20 11.03 0.50
CA ASP A 133 19.86 11.78 -0.71
C ASP A 133 19.94 10.85 -1.92
N ARG A 134 20.98 10.00 -1.99
CA ARG A 134 21.08 8.93 -3.00
C ARG A 134 20.01 7.87 -2.85
N ALA A 135 19.72 7.42 -1.64
CA ALA A 135 18.64 6.45 -1.37
C ALA A 135 17.27 7.02 -1.74
N GLY A 136 17.01 8.29 -1.42
CA GLY A 136 15.78 9.00 -1.80
C GLY A 136 15.62 9.10 -3.32
N LEU A 137 16.72 9.46 -4.02
CA LEU A 137 16.74 9.52 -5.48
C LEU A 137 16.42 8.16 -6.11
N VAL A 138 17.07 7.08 -5.65
CA VAL A 138 16.83 5.71 -6.13
C VAL A 138 15.37 5.30 -5.90
N LEU A 139 14.82 5.56 -4.72
CA LEU A 139 13.42 5.29 -4.42
C LEU A 139 12.48 6.09 -5.34
N ALA A 140 12.71 7.38 -5.49
CA ALA A 140 11.90 8.24 -6.35
C ALA A 140 11.94 7.78 -7.82
N LEU A 141 13.13 7.44 -8.33
CA LEU A 141 13.30 6.91 -9.69
C LEU A 141 12.61 5.56 -9.85
N THR A 142 12.76 4.66 -8.88
CA THR A 142 12.12 3.33 -8.91
C THR A 142 10.62 3.45 -9.05
N ILE A 143 10.00 4.34 -8.28
CA ILE A 143 8.54 4.49 -8.33
C ILE A 143 8.08 5.20 -9.59
N ARG A 144 8.82 6.19 -10.04
CA ARG A 144 8.56 6.83 -11.32
C ARG A 144 8.69 5.84 -12.49
N SER A 145 9.54 4.84 -12.37
CA SER A 145 9.73 3.80 -13.38
C SER A 145 8.56 2.81 -13.48
N ILE A 146 7.80 2.59 -12.39
CA ILE A 146 6.65 1.66 -12.41
C ILE A 146 5.61 2.03 -13.48
N PRO A 147 5.05 3.26 -13.53
CA PRO A 147 4.10 3.63 -14.57
C PRO A 147 4.71 3.57 -15.98
N LEU A 148 5.98 3.92 -16.12
CA LEU A 148 6.72 3.85 -17.38
C LEU A 148 6.82 2.42 -17.89
N LEU A 149 7.21 1.47 -17.03
CA LEU A 149 7.29 0.05 -17.37
C LEU A 149 5.92 -0.53 -17.72
N VAL A 150 4.88 -0.17 -17.00
CA VAL A 150 3.50 -0.57 -17.31
C VAL A 150 3.08 -0.02 -18.66
N GLY A 151 3.45 1.22 -18.99
CA GLY A 151 3.23 1.82 -20.31
C GLY A 151 3.91 1.02 -21.43
N ILE A 152 5.20 0.70 -21.26
CA ILE A 152 5.97 -0.09 -22.23
C ILE A 152 5.33 -1.47 -22.46
N VAL A 153 4.95 -2.17 -21.39
CA VAL A 153 4.30 -3.50 -21.50
C VAL A 153 2.97 -3.39 -22.24
N ARG A 154 2.20 -2.35 -21.96
CA ARG A 154 0.91 -2.11 -22.61
C ARG A 154 1.08 -1.83 -24.10
N GLU A 155 1.98 -0.94 -24.50
CA GLU A 155 2.28 -0.62 -25.90
C GLU A 155 2.74 -1.86 -26.68
N VAL A 156 3.68 -2.65 -26.09
CA VAL A 156 4.15 -3.90 -26.70
C VAL A 156 3.02 -4.90 -26.85
N SER A 157 2.13 -5.00 -25.86
CA SER A 157 0.96 -5.88 -25.89
C SER A 157 -0.03 -5.44 -26.99
N GLU A 158 -0.31 -4.15 -27.12
CA GLU A 158 -1.21 -3.60 -28.12
C GLU A 158 -0.64 -3.78 -29.54
N ALA A 159 0.65 -3.50 -29.73
CA ALA A 159 1.33 -3.69 -31.02
C ALA A 159 1.30 -5.16 -31.48
N ARG A 160 1.39 -6.11 -30.55
CA ARG A 160 1.28 -7.54 -30.86
C ARG A 160 -0.14 -7.95 -31.20
N LYS A 161 -1.14 -7.46 -30.46
CA LYS A 161 -2.56 -7.70 -30.79
C LYS A 161 -2.88 -7.25 -32.20
N ALA A 162 -2.38 -6.06 -32.60
CA ALA A 162 -2.56 -5.52 -33.94
C ALA A 162 -1.93 -6.40 -35.03
N ARG A 163 -0.91 -7.19 -34.71
CA ARG A 163 -0.25 -8.15 -35.62
C ARG A 163 -0.89 -9.53 -35.64
N GLY A 164 -2.02 -9.74 -34.95
CA GLY A 164 -2.70 -11.03 -34.86
C GLY A 164 -1.94 -12.09 -34.04
N ALA A 165 -0.87 -11.71 -33.32
CA ALA A 165 -0.07 -12.65 -32.54
C ALA A 165 -0.77 -12.97 -31.21
N GLY A 166 -1.00 -14.27 -30.96
CA GLY A 166 -1.59 -14.76 -29.71
C GLY A 166 -0.76 -14.38 -28.48
N PHE A 167 -1.35 -14.55 -27.28
CA PHE A 167 -0.68 -14.26 -26.01
C PHE A 167 0.49 -15.22 -25.79
N SER A 168 1.71 -14.72 -25.84
CA SER A 168 2.94 -15.44 -25.50
C SER A 168 3.80 -14.56 -24.62
N LEU A 169 4.04 -15.02 -23.39
CA LEU A 169 4.80 -14.28 -22.38
C LEU A 169 6.25 -14.03 -22.83
N ARG A 170 6.89 -15.04 -23.43
CA ARG A 170 8.28 -14.93 -23.95
C ARG A 170 8.42 -13.88 -25.03
N ALA A 171 7.46 -13.83 -25.95
CA ALA A 171 7.51 -12.89 -27.07
C ALA A 171 7.07 -11.47 -26.65
N LEU A 172 6.43 -11.31 -25.49
CA LEU A 172 6.16 -10.00 -24.87
C LEU A 172 7.37 -9.50 -24.07
N ALA A 173 8.05 -10.40 -23.35
CA ALA A 173 9.13 -10.03 -22.44
C ALA A 173 10.35 -9.43 -23.17
N ALA A 174 10.81 -10.06 -24.26
CA ALA A 174 11.99 -9.62 -24.98
C ALA A 174 11.92 -8.14 -25.45
N PRO A 175 10.90 -7.68 -26.20
CA PRO A 175 10.82 -6.29 -26.61
C PRO A 175 10.53 -5.33 -25.46
N ALA A 176 9.82 -5.78 -24.42
CA ALA A 176 9.57 -4.95 -23.24
C ALA A 176 10.87 -4.71 -22.45
N VAL A 177 11.70 -5.74 -22.24
CA VAL A 177 13.00 -5.63 -21.58
C VAL A 177 13.95 -4.71 -22.36
N VAL A 178 14.04 -4.88 -23.69
CA VAL A 178 14.91 -4.01 -24.52
C VAL A 178 14.48 -2.55 -24.41
N ARG A 179 13.19 -2.26 -24.43
CA ARG A 179 12.69 -0.88 -24.26
C ARG A 179 12.93 -0.35 -22.84
N ALA A 180 12.76 -1.18 -21.84
CA ALA A 180 13.02 -0.80 -20.45
C ALA A 180 14.51 -0.46 -20.24
N LEU A 181 15.43 -1.27 -20.78
CA LEU A 181 16.87 -1.00 -20.73
C LEU A 181 17.23 0.30 -21.43
N ARG A 182 16.73 0.54 -22.63
CA ARG A 182 16.96 1.81 -23.35
C ARG A 182 16.44 3.03 -22.56
N SER A 183 15.31 2.88 -21.88
CA SER A 183 14.79 3.95 -21.01
C SER A 183 15.64 4.15 -19.77
N ALA A 184 16.23 3.08 -19.22
CA ALA A 184 17.15 3.18 -18.10
C ALA A 184 18.46 3.86 -18.51
N ASP A 185 19.04 3.50 -19.66
CA ASP A 185 20.25 4.14 -20.22
C ASP A 185 20.03 5.65 -20.44
N ALA A 186 18.93 6.02 -21.10
CA ALA A 186 18.59 7.43 -21.33
C ALA A 186 18.38 8.21 -19.99
N MET A 187 17.88 7.53 -18.96
CA MET A 187 17.69 8.14 -17.64
C MET A 187 19.04 8.29 -16.93
N GLY A 188 19.95 7.31 -17.07
CA GLY A 188 21.33 7.37 -16.58
C GLY A 188 22.10 8.55 -17.20
N ASP A 189 22.09 8.67 -18.54
CA ASP A 189 22.72 9.77 -19.27
C ASP A 189 22.21 11.15 -18.81
N ALA A 190 20.88 11.24 -18.59
CA ALA A 190 20.27 12.47 -18.10
C ALA A 190 20.67 12.82 -16.64
N LEU A 191 20.95 11.83 -15.81
CA LEU A 191 21.43 12.03 -14.43
C LEU A 191 22.89 12.47 -14.42
N ILE A 192 23.73 11.83 -15.22
CA ILE A 192 25.15 12.22 -15.41
C ILE A 192 25.23 13.67 -15.91
N ALA A 193 24.43 14.02 -16.91
CA ALA A 193 24.36 15.39 -17.41
C ALA A 193 23.91 16.43 -16.37
N ARG A 194 23.28 16.00 -15.28
CA ARG A 194 22.86 16.85 -14.14
C ARG A 194 23.85 16.83 -12.96
N GLY A 195 25.00 16.14 -13.10
CA GLY A 195 26.05 16.11 -12.09
C GLY A 195 25.71 15.24 -10.85
N VAL A 196 24.91 14.19 -11.01
CA VAL A 196 24.53 13.32 -9.89
C VAL A 196 25.69 12.42 -9.44
N ASP A 197 26.71 12.22 -10.27
CA ASP A 197 27.91 11.40 -9.98
C ASP A 197 29.14 12.24 -9.50
N ASP A 198 29.02 13.56 -9.46
CA ASP A 198 30.00 14.47 -8.87
C ASP A 198 29.62 14.73 -7.39
#